data_cc9704956370ca01b3ee1356e08ed6f2
#
_entry.id   cc9704956370ca01b3ee1356e08ed6f2
#
_cell.length_a   1.000
_cell.length_b   1.000
_cell.length_c   1.000
_cell.angle_alpha   90.00
_cell.angle_beta   90.00
_cell.angle_gamma   90.00
#
_symmetry.space_group_name_H-M   'P 1'
#
loop_
_entity.id
_entity.type
_entity.pdbx_description
1 polymer ?
#
loop_
_entity_poly.entity_id
_entity_poly.type
_entity_poly.pdbx_seq_one_letter_code
_entity_poly.pdbx_strand_id
1 'polypeptide(L)'
;MTTIETLIEQELNPYLVEIDNGQYYAQPFIQHLFENGHFSKDNLKQNAQVVEKVAYSCLTTAFCLWCQLAFSTYLKQAQQAALHEDLQQQILSGQALGATGLSNPMKSFNALETFNLTHHYEGDQLIVNGKLPAVSNIGYDHYFGAISQNIKTNELVMFILQANTDGLTLEEKPNFFGVNGSATYSIIFDNVAVPESQIITKDAEKFAATIRPQFVALQIPIALGSIQSSLDLIDQFSNAQNGINAYLEYDVKNYKKQFETLREQYYALLDKAQXGX
;
A
#
# COMPACT_ATOMS: atom_id res chain seq x y z
N MET A 1 11.70 -21.64 7.01
CA MET A 1 11.00 -20.35 6.84
C MET A 1 11.30 -19.44 8.03
N THR A 2 11.80 -18.24 7.75
CA THR A 2 12.13 -17.27 8.80
C THR A 2 10.84 -16.62 9.31
N THR A 3 10.69 -16.51 10.62
CA THR A 3 9.49 -15.92 11.22
C THR A 3 9.43 -14.42 11.00
N ILE A 4 8.21 -13.87 11.06
CA ILE A 4 8.00 -12.42 10.95
C ILE A 4 8.78 -11.70 12.04
N GLU A 5 8.74 -12.22 13.26
CA GLU A 5 9.44 -11.60 14.41
C GLU A 5 10.94 -11.54 14.18
N THR A 6 11.53 -12.62 13.67
CA THR A 6 12.96 -12.64 13.38
C THR A 6 13.31 -11.65 12.29
N LEU A 7 12.51 -11.58 11.22
CA LEU A 7 12.75 -10.63 10.14
C LEU A 7 12.66 -9.20 10.65
N ILE A 8 11.68 -8.89 11.48
CA ILE A 8 11.55 -7.55 12.07
C ILE A 8 12.79 -7.22 12.88
N GLU A 9 13.22 -8.15 13.75
CA GLU A 9 14.34 -7.92 14.64
C GLU A 9 15.64 -7.71 13.87
N GLN A 10 15.86 -8.49 12.83
CA GLN A 10 17.14 -8.50 12.12
C GLN A 10 17.20 -7.51 10.97
N GLU A 11 16.07 -7.25 10.28
CA GLU A 11 16.10 -6.51 9.03
C GLU A 11 15.29 -5.22 9.04
N LEU A 12 14.50 -4.98 10.08
CA LEU A 12 13.71 -3.75 10.15
C LEU A 12 14.16 -2.88 11.34
N ASN A 13 14.13 -3.43 12.55
CA ASN A 13 14.41 -2.65 13.75
C ASN A 13 15.78 -1.96 13.73
N PRO A 14 16.85 -2.58 13.19
CA PRO A 14 18.14 -1.89 13.16
C PRO A 14 18.14 -0.62 12.29
N TYR A 15 17.16 -0.45 11.44
CA TYR A 15 17.13 0.65 10.46
C TYR A 15 16.04 1.68 10.75
N LEU A 16 15.35 1.60 11.90
CA LEU A 16 14.20 2.48 12.15
C LEU A 16 14.55 3.96 12.11
N VAL A 17 15.73 4.33 12.65
CA VAL A 17 16.14 5.73 12.64
C VAL A 17 16.36 6.21 11.22
N GLU A 18 17.05 5.42 10.42
CA GLU A 18 17.32 5.78 9.03
C GLU A 18 16.03 5.87 8.21
N ILE A 19 15.08 4.96 8.46
CA ILE A 19 13.79 5.02 7.77
C ILE A 19 13.05 6.30 8.15
N ASP A 20 13.00 6.63 9.43
CA ASP A 20 12.30 7.82 9.90
C ASP A 20 12.93 9.09 9.36
N ASN A 21 14.25 9.08 9.14
CA ASN A 21 14.96 10.22 8.58
C ASN A 21 14.95 10.28 7.07
N GLY A 22 14.28 9.33 6.41
CA GLY A 22 14.19 9.30 4.96
C GLY A 22 15.47 8.85 4.28
N GLN A 23 16.32 8.11 4.99
CA GLN A 23 17.64 7.70 4.50
C GLN A 23 17.69 6.23 4.12
N TYR A 24 16.63 5.48 4.36
CA TYR A 24 16.60 4.05 4.06
C TYR A 24 15.19 3.60 3.76
N TYR A 25 15.05 2.82 2.70
CA TYR A 25 13.82 2.16 2.30
C TYR A 25 14.04 0.67 2.53
N ALA A 26 13.18 0.04 3.33
CA ALA A 26 13.38 -1.32 3.80
C ALA A 26 13.00 -2.37 2.75
N GLN A 27 13.49 -2.19 1.52
CA GLN A 27 13.18 -3.11 0.43
C GLN A 27 13.59 -4.55 0.74
N PRO A 28 14.80 -4.81 1.27
CA PRO A 28 15.17 -6.21 1.55
C PRO A 28 14.21 -6.87 2.54
N PHE A 29 13.82 -6.14 3.59
CA PHE A 29 12.88 -6.67 4.57
C PHE A 29 11.54 -7.02 3.91
N ILE A 30 11.01 -6.09 3.10
CA ILE A 30 9.74 -6.30 2.40
C ILE A 30 9.84 -7.56 1.53
N GLN A 31 10.90 -7.66 0.74
CA GLN A 31 11.07 -8.80 -0.15
C GLN A 31 11.18 -10.11 0.63
N HIS A 32 11.90 -10.11 1.75
CA HIS A 32 12.07 -11.33 2.54
C HIS A 32 10.77 -11.75 3.22
N LEU A 33 9.92 -10.80 3.63
CA LEU A 33 8.59 -11.16 4.15
C LEU A 33 7.80 -11.95 3.11
N PHE A 34 7.79 -11.47 1.88
CA PHE A 34 7.04 -12.15 0.81
C PHE A 34 7.71 -13.46 0.42
N GLU A 35 9.03 -13.48 0.30
CA GLU A 35 9.78 -14.70 -0.03
C GLU A 35 9.52 -15.81 0.96
N ASN A 36 9.37 -15.46 2.24
CA ASN A 36 9.14 -16.46 3.29
C ASN A 36 7.68 -16.87 3.43
N GLY A 37 6.82 -16.43 2.53
CA GLY A 37 5.46 -16.92 2.47
C GLY A 37 4.52 -16.38 3.53
N HIS A 38 4.81 -15.21 4.07
CA HIS A 38 3.99 -14.65 5.14
C HIS A 38 2.70 -14.01 4.63
N PHE A 39 2.59 -13.78 3.34
CA PHE A 39 1.38 -13.23 2.73
C PHE A 39 0.72 -14.26 1.83
N SER A 40 -0.58 -14.16 1.71
CA SER A 40 -1.38 -15.11 0.94
C SER A 40 -2.31 -14.34 0.00
N LYS A 41 -2.51 -14.90 -1.18
CA LYS A 41 -3.45 -14.36 -2.16
C LYS A 41 -4.88 -14.31 -1.62
N ASP A 42 -5.25 -15.32 -0.85
CA ASP A 42 -6.65 -15.54 -0.49
C ASP A 42 -6.94 -15.42 1.01
N ASN A 43 -5.96 -15.04 1.82
CA ASN A 43 -6.19 -14.97 3.27
C ASN A 43 -5.99 -13.53 3.75
N LEU A 44 -7.07 -12.78 3.66
CA LEU A 44 -7.06 -11.36 4.03
C LEU A 44 -6.68 -11.15 5.50
N LYS A 45 -7.19 -12.03 6.37
CA LYS A 45 -6.90 -11.93 7.80
C LYS A 45 -5.42 -12.12 8.08
N GLN A 46 -4.80 -13.13 7.45
CA GLN A 46 -3.37 -13.36 7.59
C GLN A 46 -2.57 -12.13 7.14
N ASN A 47 -2.95 -11.58 6.01
CA ASN A 47 -2.25 -10.40 5.47
C ASN A 47 -2.38 -9.21 6.40
N ALA A 48 -3.59 -9.00 6.95
CA ALA A 48 -3.83 -7.92 7.91
C ALA A 48 -2.98 -8.09 9.16
N GLN A 49 -2.86 -9.31 9.66
CA GLN A 49 -2.06 -9.58 10.87
C GLN A 49 -0.58 -9.26 10.63
N VAL A 50 -0.06 -9.58 9.46
CA VAL A 50 1.33 -9.26 9.14
C VAL A 50 1.54 -7.75 9.08
N VAL A 51 0.63 -7.04 8.39
CA VAL A 51 0.72 -5.58 8.30
C VAL A 51 0.68 -4.96 9.71
N GLU A 52 -0.19 -5.45 10.56
CA GLU A 52 -0.31 -4.94 11.94
C GLU A 52 0.98 -5.13 12.71
N LYS A 53 1.59 -6.33 12.62
CA LYS A 53 2.86 -6.59 13.32
C LYS A 53 3.95 -5.66 12.85
N VAL A 54 4.06 -5.44 11.55
CA VAL A 54 5.08 -4.55 11.02
C VAL A 54 4.79 -3.11 11.43
N ALA A 55 3.53 -2.69 11.42
CA ALA A 55 3.16 -1.33 11.81
C ALA A 55 3.49 -1.04 13.26
N TYR A 56 3.46 -2.04 14.12
CA TYR A 56 3.88 -1.89 15.51
C TYR A 56 5.31 -1.35 15.59
N SER A 57 6.19 -1.83 14.71
CA SER A 57 7.58 -1.40 14.69
C SER A 57 7.83 -0.20 13.79
N CYS A 58 7.15 -0.13 12.63
CA CYS A 58 7.45 0.89 11.63
C CYS A 58 6.23 1.15 10.75
N LEU A 59 5.57 2.27 11.01
CA LEU A 59 4.39 2.67 10.24
C LEU A 59 4.72 2.85 8.76
N THR A 60 5.88 3.44 8.48
CA THR A 60 6.30 3.72 7.10
C THR A 60 6.42 2.43 6.28
N THR A 61 7.08 1.41 6.85
CA THR A 61 7.25 0.14 6.14
C THR A 61 5.93 -0.61 6.01
N ALA A 62 5.07 -0.55 7.03
CA ALA A 62 3.74 -1.14 6.94
C ALA A 62 2.94 -0.52 5.81
N PHE A 63 3.08 0.79 5.61
CA PHE A 63 2.42 1.47 4.49
C PHE A 63 2.93 0.93 3.15
N CYS A 64 4.23 0.67 3.05
CA CYS A 64 4.79 0.06 1.84
C CYS A 64 4.21 -1.33 1.60
N LEU A 65 4.02 -2.11 2.67
CA LEU A 65 3.39 -3.42 2.54
C LEU A 65 1.96 -3.28 2.01
N TRP A 66 1.24 -2.28 2.49
CA TRP A 66 -0.10 -2.02 1.98
C TRP A 66 -0.06 -1.72 0.48
N CYS A 67 0.91 -0.93 0.03
CA CYS A 67 1.04 -0.63 -1.39
C CYS A 67 1.26 -1.90 -2.20
N GLN A 68 2.11 -2.78 -1.71
CA GLN A 68 2.39 -4.06 -2.37
C GLN A 68 1.13 -4.91 -2.47
N LEU A 69 0.38 -5.00 -1.37
CA LEU A 69 -0.85 -5.78 -1.33
C LEU A 69 -1.94 -5.17 -2.19
N ALA A 70 -1.99 -3.83 -2.25
CA ALA A 70 -2.95 -3.15 -3.12
C ALA A 70 -2.69 -3.50 -4.59
N PHE A 71 -1.44 -3.52 -4.99
CA PHE A 71 -1.10 -3.91 -6.36
C PHE A 71 -1.50 -5.35 -6.63
N SER A 72 -1.27 -6.24 -5.68
CA SER A 72 -1.70 -7.63 -5.81
C SER A 72 -3.22 -7.72 -5.99
N THR A 73 -3.97 -6.86 -5.29
CA THR A 73 -5.43 -6.84 -5.41
C THR A 73 -5.86 -6.45 -6.82
N TYR A 74 -5.15 -5.50 -7.45
CA TYR A 74 -5.46 -5.14 -8.84
C TYR A 74 -5.37 -6.36 -9.74
N LEU A 75 -4.29 -7.11 -9.59
CA LEU A 75 -4.04 -8.27 -10.46
C LEU A 75 -5.07 -9.37 -10.23
N LYS A 76 -5.43 -9.59 -8.96
CA LYS A 76 -6.41 -10.61 -8.61
C LYS A 76 -7.78 -10.32 -9.23
N GLN A 77 -8.17 -9.06 -9.24
CA GLN A 77 -9.50 -8.65 -9.70
C GLN A 77 -9.56 -8.28 -11.19
N ALA A 78 -8.42 -8.33 -11.88
CA ALA A 78 -8.37 -7.94 -13.29
C ALA A 78 -9.23 -8.87 -14.14
N GLN A 79 -9.91 -8.30 -15.14
CA GLN A 79 -10.78 -9.07 -16.01
C GLN A 79 -10.01 -10.08 -16.85
N GLN A 80 -8.76 -9.77 -17.19
CA GLN A 80 -7.88 -10.66 -17.93
C GLN A 80 -6.89 -11.30 -16.97
N ALA A 81 -7.41 -12.00 -15.96
CA ALA A 81 -6.60 -12.53 -14.87
C ALA A 81 -5.45 -13.41 -15.36
N ALA A 82 -5.67 -14.18 -16.43
CA ALA A 82 -4.65 -15.10 -16.92
C ALA A 82 -3.39 -14.37 -17.36
N LEU A 83 -3.53 -13.16 -17.91
CA LEU A 83 -2.37 -12.39 -18.36
C LEU A 83 -1.53 -11.87 -17.20
N HIS A 84 -2.13 -11.76 -16.02
CA HIS A 84 -1.46 -11.16 -14.86
C HIS A 84 -1.16 -12.15 -13.76
N GLU A 85 -1.50 -13.44 -13.96
CA GLU A 85 -1.32 -14.45 -12.93
C GLU A 85 0.15 -14.63 -12.56
N ASP A 86 1.02 -14.64 -13.57
CA ASP A 86 2.45 -14.79 -13.35
C ASP A 86 3.00 -13.60 -12.56
N LEU A 87 2.59 -12.39 -12.93
CA LEU A 87 3.03 -11.20 -12.20
C LEU A 87 2.51 -11.22 -10.76
N GLN A 88 1.27 -11.68 -10.54
CA GLN A 88 0.76 -11.79 -9.18
C GLN A 88 1.61 -12.74 -8.34
N GLN A 89 2.02 -13.86 -8.91
CA GLN A 89 2.90 -14.79 -8.20
C GLN A 89 4.23 -14.14 -7.86
N GLN A 90 4.79 -13.36 -8.79
CA GLN A 90 6.03 -12.64 -8.53
C GLN A 90 5.87 -11.61 -7.40
N ILE A 91 4.74 -10.92 -7.36
CA ILE A 91 4.45 -9.94 -6.30
C ILE A 91 4.34 -10.64 -4.95
N LEU A 92 3.62 -11.76 -4.90
CA LEU A 92 3.38 -12.47 -3.64
C LEU A 92 4.60 -13.24 -3.15
N SER A 93 5.58 -13.49 -4.02
CA SER A 93 6.82 -14.15 -3.64
C SER A 93 7.99 -13.18 -3.43
N GLY A 94 7.75 -11.88 -3.58
CA GLY A 94 8.80 -10.88 -3.39
C GLY A 94 9.74 -10.71 -4.56
N GLN A 95 9.50 -11.41 -5.66
CA GLN A 95 10.35 -11.28 -6.86
C GLN A 95 10.11 -9.96 -7.58
N ALA A 96 8.89 -9.42 -7.46
CA ALA A 96 8.55 -8.13 -8.03
C ALA A 96 7.89 -7.27 -6.96
N LEU A 97 8.06 -5.97 -7.04
CA LEU A 97 7.44 -5.03 -6.11
C LEU A 97 6.44 -4.16 -6.86
N GLY A 98 5.38 -3.80 -6.16
CA GLY A 98 4.29 -3.04 -6.75
C GLY A 98 3.80 -1.92 -5.88
N ALA A 99 3.19 -0.95 -6.53
CA ALA A 99 2.75 0.29 -5.92
C ALA A 99 1.36 0.65 -6.45
N THR A 100 0.78 1.69 -5.88
CA THR A 100 -0.54 2.14 -6.29
C THR A 100 -0.54 3.63 -6.61
N GLY A 101 -1.01 3.98 -7.80
CA GLY A 101 -1.20 5.36 -8.21
C GLY A 101 -2.67 5.79 -8.16
N LEU A 102 -3.45 5.23 -7.23
CA LEU A 102 -4.88 5.47 -7.18
C LEU A 102 -5.32 6.55 -6.20
N SER A 103 -4.38 7.21 -5.53
CA SER A 103 -4.76 8.27 -4.59
C SER A 103 -5.55 9.39 -5.29
N ASN A 104 -5.01 9.90 -6.39
CA ASN A 104 -5.70 10.94 -7.16
C ASN A 104 -7.00 10.42 -7.79
N PRO A 105 -7.01 9.25 -8.46
CA PRO A 105 -8.27 8.74 -9.01
C PRO A 105 -9.36 8.54 -7.95
N MET A 106 -9.01 8.01 -6.77
CA MET A 106 -10.02 7.81 -5.73
C MET A 106 -10.64 9.13 -5.27
N LYS A 107 -9.82 10.18 -5.17
CA LYS A 107 -10.33 11.52 -4.85
C LYS A 107 -11.19 12.07 -5.99
N SER A 108 -10.80 11.80 -7.23
CA SER A 108 -11.53 12.29 -8.40
C SER A 108 -12.91 11.67 -8.51
N PHE A 109 -13.05 10.38 -8.16
CA PHE A 109 -14.36 9.74 -8.15
C PHE A 109 -15.31 10.42 -7.16
N ASN A 110 -14.76 11.03 -6.12
CA ASN A 110 -15.55 11.76 -5.13
C ASN A 110 -15.61 13.26 -5.43
N ALA A 111 -15.20 13.67 -6.61
CA ALA A 111 -15.20 15.06 -7.07
C ALA A 111 -14.36 16.00 -6.20
N LEU A 112 -13.34 15.44 -5.54
CA LEU A 112 -12.43 16.25 -4.72
C LEU A 112 -11.34 16.91 -5.54
N GLU A 113 -10.98 16.31 -6.67
CA GLU A 113 -9.99 16.89 -7.58
C GLU A 113 -10.15 16.25 -8.95
N THR A 114 -9.50 16.83 -9.96
CA THR A 114 -9.56 16.30 -11.32
C THR A 114 -8.55 15.19 -11.50
N PHE A 115 -8.75 14.36 -12.53
CA PHE A 115 -7.78 13.31 -12.84
C PHE A 115 -6.48 13.92 -13.33
N ASN A 116 -5.36 13.44 -12.79
CA ASN A 116 -4.04 13.95 -13.12
C ASN A 116 -3.46 13.32 -14.40
N LEU A 117 -3.98 12.16 -14.80
CA LEU A 117 -3.54 11.49 -16.02
C LEU A 117 -4.64 11.54 -17.04
N THR A 118 -4.27 11.89 -18.29
CA THR A 118 -5.20 11.89 -19.39
C THR A 118 -4.66 11.04 -20.53
N HIS A 119 -5.54 10.55 -21.38
CA HIS A 119 -5.09 9.75 -22.52
C HIS A 119 -5.91 10.03 -23.77
N HIS A 120 -5.32 9.66 -24.90
CA HIS A 120 -6.01 9.49 -26.16
C HIS A 120 -5.52 8.18 -26.76
N TYR A 121 -6.20 7.71 -27.80
CA TYR A 121 -5.82 6.45 -28.45
C TYR A 121 -5.02 6.73 -29.72
N GLU A 122 -4.01 5.92 -29.95
CA GLU A 122 -3.34 5.78 -31.24
C GLU A 122 -3.39 4.30 -31.59
N GLY A 123 -4.32 3.95 -32.49
CA GLY A 123 -4.64 2.55 -32.70
C GLY A 123 -5.24 1.95 -31.45
N ASP A 124 -4.71 0.83 -31.01
CA ASP A 124 -5.17 0.14 -29.80
C ASP A 124 -4.46 0.57 -28.55
N GLN A 125 -3.45 1.43 -28.68
CA GLN A 125 -2.65 1.86 -27.53
C GLN A 125 -3.21 3.14 -26.93
N LEU A 126 -3.20 3.21 -25.61
CA LEU A 126 -3.40 4.48 -24.93
C LEU A 126 -2.09 5.25 -24.97
N ILE A 127 -2.19 6.55 -25.19
CA ILE A 127 -1.05 7.45 -25.02
C ILE A 127 -1.40 8.35 -23.86
N VAL A 128 -0.60 8.22 -22.78
CA VAL A 128 -0.94 8.83 -21.49
C VAL A 128 0.04 9.94 -21.16
N ASN A 129 -0.51 11.05 -20.67
CA ASN A 129 0.25 12.21 -20.22
C ASN A 129 -0.24 12.67 -18.86
N GLY A 130 0.67 13.30 -18.11
CA GLY A 130 0.33 13.88 -16.82
C GLY A 130 1.32 13.51 -15.76
N LYS A 131 0.91 13.68 -14.50
CA LYS A 131 1.81 13.46 -13.37
C LYS A 131 1.03 12.90 -12.19
N LEU A 132 1.51 11.78 -11.66
CA LEU A 132 1.04 11.27 -10.37
C LEU A 132 1.92 11.88 -9.30
N PRO A 133 1.35 12.69 -8.40
CA PRO A 133 2.20 13.51 -7.52
C PRO A 133 2.92 12.71 -6.44
N ALA A 134 2.38 11.60 -6.00
CA ALA A 134 3.02 10.83 -4.93
C ALA A 134 2.62 9.36 -5.04
N VAL A 135 3.61 8.52 -5.33
CA VAL A 135 3.43 7.08 -5.40
C VAL A 135 4.48 6.45 -4.50
N SER A 136 4.06 5.64 -3.55
CA SER A 136 4.94 5.01 -2.57
C SER A 136 5.25 3.57 -2.95
N ASN A 137 6.33 3.04 -2.39
CA ASN A 137 6.81 1.68 -2.68
C ASN A 137 7.16 1.54 -4.15
N ILE A 138 7.71 2.60 -4.74
CA ILE A 138 8.02 2.64 -6.17
C ILE A 138 9.52 2.75 -6.38
N GLY A 139 10.01 2.09 -7.41
CA GLY A 139 11.39 2.16 -7.87
C GLY A 139 11.43 1.86 -9.34
N TYR A 140 12.60 2.00 -9.94
CA TYR A 140 12.74 1.88 -11.39
C TYR A 140 12.23 0.54 -11.93
N ASP A 141 12.44 -0.54 -11.18
CA ASP A 141 12.02 -1.89 -11.61
C ASP A 141 10.64 -2.27 -11.09
N HIS A 142 9.99 -1.42 -10.32
CA HIS A 142 8.71 -1.74 -9.69
C HIS A 142 7.55 -1.52 -10.66
N TYR A 143 6.43 -2.17 -10.36
CA TYR A 143 5.19 -2.02 -11.10
C TYR A 143 4.24 -1.09 -10.34
N PHE A 144 3.26 -0.54 -11.04
CA PHE A 144 2.22 0.25 -10.39
C PHE A 144 0.96 0.24 -11.24
N GLY A 145 -0.16 0.52 -10.56
CA GLY A 145 -1.45 0.68 -11.24
C GLY A 145 -1.87 2.13 -11.22
N ALA A 146 -2.54 2.56 -12.29
CA ALA A 146 -2.98 3.94 -12.44
C ALA A 146 -4.24 4.02 -13.28
N ILE A 147 -4.93 5.15 -13.19
CA ILE A 147 -6.15 5.41 -13.97
C ILE A 147 -5.96 6.71 -14.72
N SER A 148 -6.33 6.69 -16.01
CA SER A 148 -6.33 7.89 -16.84
C SER A 148 -7.71 8.14 -17.43
N GLN A 149 -7.97 9.39 -17.80
CA GLN A 149 -9.23 9.83 -18.37
C GLN A 149 -9.04 10.22 -19.83
N ASN A 150 -9.91 9.71 -20.69
CA ASN A 150 -9.90 10.09 -22.09
C ASN A 150 -10.30 11.56 -22.22
N ILE A 151 -9.50 12.33 -22.95
CA ILE A 151 -9.71 13.78 -23.06
C ILE A 151 -10.97 14.11 -23.86
N LYS A 152 -11.47 13.19 -24.69
CA LYS A 152 -12.66 13.45 -25.55
C LYS A 152 -13.92 12.83 -24.99
N THR A 153 -13.83 11.59 -24.46
CA THR A 153 -15.02 10.81 -24.11
C THR A 153 -15.24 10.71 -22.61
N ASN A 154 -14.24 11.10 -21.80
CA ASN A 154 -14.23 10.93 -20.34
C ASN A 154 -14.18 9.47 -19.89
N GLU A 155 -13.92 8.54 -20.80
CA GLU A 155 -13.69 7.13 -20.47
C GLU A 155 -12.57 7.03 -19.46
N LEU A 156 -12.73 6.17 -18.45
CA LEU A 156 -11.73 5.96 -17.41
C LEU A 156 -11.12 4.57 -17.57
N VAL A 157 -9.81 4.52 -17.78
CA VAL A 157 -9.10 3.28 -18.05
C VAL A 157 -8.07 3.05 -16.95
N MET A 158 -8.07 1.83 -16.39
CA MET A 158 -7.06 1.42 -15.44
C MET A 158 -6.05 0.50 -16.13
N PHE A 159 -4.78 0.75 -15.86
CA PHE A 159 -3.69 -0.02 -16.46
C PHE A 159 -2.58 -0.24 -15.45
N ILE A 160 -1.69 -1.18 -15.77
CA ILE A 160 -0.48 -1.40 -14.99
C ILE A 160 0.73 -1.19 -15.89
N LEU A 161 1.78 -0.64 -15.30
CA LEU A 161 3.04 -0.40 -16.00
C LEU A 161 4.20 -0.69 -15.06
N GLN A 162 5.35 -1.01 -15.65
CA GLN A 162 6.60 -1.00 -14.90
C GLN A 162 7.19 0.40 -14.99
N ALA A 163 7.80 0.86 -13.90
CA ALA A 163 8.25 2.25 -13.82
C ALA A 163 9.34 2.60 -14.82
N ASN A 164 10.01 1.60 -15.40
CA ASN A 164 11.04 1.82 -16.42
C ASN A 164 10.46 1.92 -17.84
N THR A 165 9.16 1.97 -17.99
CA THR A 165 8.52 2.12 -19.31
C THR A 165 8.95 3.42 -19.96
N ASP A 166 9.19 3.39 -21.28
CA ASP A 166 9.60 4.59 -22.04
C ASP A 166 8.58 5.71 -21.84
N GLY A 167 9.08 6.91 -21.54
CA GLY A 167 8.24 8.08 -21.31
C GLY A 167 7.93 8.34 -19.85
N LEU A 168 8.24 7.39 -18.96
CA LEU A 168 8.04 7.57 -17.52
C LEU A 168 9.32 8.09 -16.88
N THR A 169 9.16 9.02 -15.93
CA THR A 169 10.25 9.52 -15.12
C THR A 169 9.80 9.52 -13.67
N LEU A 170 10.64 8.96 -12.79
CA LEU A 170 10.45 9.07 -11.34
C LEU A 170 11.18 10.33 -10.88
N GLU A 171 10.48 11.16 -10.13
CA GLU A 171 11.04 12.42 -9.65
C GLU A 171 10.91 12.49 -8.14
N GLU A 172 12.02 12.82 -7.48
CA GLU A 172 12.00 12.99 -6.02
C GLU A 172 11.11 14.15 -5.65
N LYS A 173 10.46 14.03 -4.49
CA LYS A 173 9.63 15.11 -3.95
C LYS A 173 10.47 15.89 -2.95
N PRO A 174 10.92 17.07 -3.32
CA PRO A 174 11.75 17.87 -2.41
C PRO A 174 10.97 18.30 -1.18
N ASN A 175 11.67 18.43 -0.05
CA ASN A 175 11.10 18.94 1.20
C ASN A 175 10.03 18.05 1.85
N PHE A 176 9.99 16.74 1.49
CA PHE A 176 9.11 15.79 2.13
C PHE A 176 9.92 14.96 3.11
N PHE A 177 9.71 15.17 4.41
CA PHE A 177 10.37 14.36 5.44
C PHE A 177 9.85 12.93 5.41
N GLY A 178 10.78 11.99 5.50
CA GLY A 178 10.43 10.58 5.62
C GLY A 178 9.86 9.96 4.36
N VAL A 179 9.79 10.71 3.29
CA VAL A 179 9.17 10.22 2.06
C VAL A 179 10.02 9.12 1.43
N ASN A 180 11.34 9.24 1.48
CA ASN A 180 12.21 8.22 0.89
C ASN A 180 12.25 6.93 1.71
N GLY A 181 11.88 6.97 2.98
CA GLY A 181 11.71 5.75 3.76
C GLY A 181 10.59 4.88 3.23
N SER A 182 9.61 5.48 2.55
CA SER A 182 8.52 4.77 1.88
C SER A 182 8.73 4.65 0.38
N ALA A 183 9.89 5.07 -0.14
CA ALA A 183 10.19 5.08 -1.57
C ALA A 183 9.08 5.78 -2.35
N THR A 184 8.83 7.05 -1.98
CA THR A 184 7.77 7.85 -2.60
C THR A 184 8.34 8.81 -3.61
N TYR A 185 7.78 8.79 -4.81
CA TYR A 185 8.21 9.64 -5.93
C TYR A 185 7.00 10.12 -6.69
N SER A 186 7.16 11.24 -7.40
CA SER A 186 6.23 11.60 -8.47
C SER A 186 6.53 10.73 -9.69
N ILE A 187 5.51 10.39 -10.45
CA ILE A 187 5.70 9.71 -11.73
C ILE A 187 5.18 10.62 -12.83
N ILE A 188 6.09 11.02 -13.72
CA ILE A 188 5.75 11.90 -14.84
C ILE A 188 5.56 11.06 -16.09
N PHE A 189 4.43 11.27 -16.76
CA PHE A 189 4.08 10.59 -18.01
C PHE A 189 4.25 11.56 -19.15
N ASP A 190 5.12 11.23 -20.10
CA ASP A 190 5.33 12.04 -21.31
C ASP A 190 5.08 11.14 -22.51
N ASN A 191 3.84 11.20 -23.03
CA ASN A 191 3.41 10.40 -24.18
C ASN A 191 3.72 8.91 -23.98
N VAL A 192 3.30 8.37 -22.85
CA VAL A 192 3.58 6.97 -22.51
C VAL A 192 2.58 6.07 -23.23
N ALA A 193 3.11 5.12 -24.01
CA ALA A 193 2.27 4.15 -24.72
C ALA A 193 1.94 2.99 -23.80
N VAL A 194 0.64 2.73 -23.62
CA VAL A 194 0.15 1.61 -22.82
C VAL A 194 -0.51 0.61 -23.76
N PRO A 195 0.12 -0.54 -24.00
CA PRO A 195 -0.49 -1.54 -24.89
C PRO A 195 -1.73 -2.16 -24.26
N GLU A 196 -2.59 -2.69 -25.10
CA GLU A 196 -3.86 -3.27 -24.65
C GLU A 196 -3.63 -4.38 -23.62
N SER A 197 -2.55 -5.13 -23.74
CA SER A 197 -2.26 -6.23 -22.81
C SER A 197 -2.04 -5.75 -21.37
N GLN A 198 -1.75 -4.46 -21.18
CA GLN A 198 -1.52 -3.91 -19.84
C GLN A 198 -2.72 -3.16 -19.31
N ILE A 199 -3.82 -3.14 -20.03
CA ILE A 199 -5.06 -2.52 -19.55
C ILE A 199 -5.80 -3.53 -18.67
N ILE A 200 -6.11 -3.09 -17.44
CA ILE A 200 -6.89 -3.90 -16.50
C ILE A 200 -8.37 -3.84 -16.83
N THR A 201 -8.87 -2.63 -17.06
CA THR A 201 -10.29 -2.43 -17.36
C THR A 201 -10.50 -1.06 -18.01
N LYS A 202 -11.53 -0.99 -18.86
CA LYS A 202 -11.97 0.28 -19.42
C LYS A 202 -13.19 0.85 -18.68
N ASP A 203 -13.52 0.26 -17.55
CA ASP A 203 -14.54 0.78 -16.64
C ASP A 203 -13.90 0.90 -15.25
N ALA A 204 -13.00 1.86 -15.13
CA ALA A 204 -12.16 1.96 -13.94
C ALA A 204 -12.97 2.35 -12.70
N GLU A 205 -14.05 3.11 -12.85
CA GLU A 205 -14.85 3.49 -11.69
C GLU A 205 -15.50 2.28 -11.05
N LYS A 206 -16.06 1.39 -11.85
CA LYS A 206 -16.66 0.15 -11.36
C LYS A 206 -15.61 -0.73 -10.70
N PHE A 207 -14.43 -0.83 -11.33
CA PHE A 207 -13.33 -1.62 -10.80
C PHE A 207 -12.88 -1.07 -9.44
N ALA A 208 -12.74 0.25 -9.34
CA ALA A 208 -12.34 0.90 -8.09
C ALA A 208 -13.33 0.61 -6.97
N ALA A 209 -14.63 0.63 -7.29
CA ALA A 209 -15.66 0.30 -6.31
C ALA A 209 -15.53 -1.15 -5.83
N THR A 210 -15.15 -2.05 -6.73
CA THR A 210 -14.99 -3.47 -6.39
C THR A 210 -13.81 -3.69 -5.44
N ILE A 211 -12.68 -2.98 -5.65
CA ILE A 211 -11.49 -3.19 -4.84
C ILE A 211 -11.47 -2.36 -3.55
N ARG A 212 -12.33 -1.32 -3.46
CA ARG A 212 -12.26 -0.39 -2.32
C ARG A 212 -12.39 -1.06 -0.95
N PRO A 213 -13.31 -2.01 -0.73
CA PRO A 213 -13.40 -2.62 0.60
C PRO A 213 -12.09 -3.27 1.04
N GLN A 214 -11.42 -4.00 0.15
CA GLN A 214 -10.16 -4.65 0.49
C GLN A 214 -9.04 -3.62 0.66
N PHE A 215 -9.04 -2.61 -0.18
CA PHE A 215 -8.12 -1.47 -0.06
C PHE A 215 -8.16 -0.86 1.34
N VAL A 216 -9.38 -0.54 1.79
CA VAL A 216 -9.58 0.09 3.10
C VAL A 216 -9.28 -0.91 4.22
N ALA A 217 -9.74 -2.14 4.07
CA ALA A 217 -9.53 -3.16 5.11
C ALA A 217 -8.06 -3.36 5.41
N LEU A 218 -7.20 -3.31 4.39
CA LEU A 218 -5.77 -3.51 4.60
C LEU A 218 -5.04 -2.26 5.08
N GLN A 219 -5.69 -1.09 5.09
CA GLN A 219 -5.13 0.11 5.73
C GLN A 219 -5.33 0.11 7.25
N ILE A 220 -6.41 -0.50 7.71
CA ILE A 220 -6.75 -0.47 9.15
C ILE A 220 -5.65 -1.10 10.00
N PRO A 221 -5.04 -2.24 9.62
CA PRO A 221 -3.96 -2.81 10.45
C PRO A 221 -2.76 -1.87 10.63
N ILE A 222 -2.51 -0.95 9.68
CA ILE A 222 -1.46 0.04 9.86
C ILE A 222 -1.76 0.88 11.10
N ALA A 223 -2.99 1.36 11.21
CA ALA A 223 -3.41 2.14 12.37
C ALA A 223 -3.39 1.30 13.64
N LEU A 224 -3.88 0.06 13.56
CA LEU A 224 -3.94 -0.81 14.75
C LEU A 224 -2.55 -1.04 15.33
N GLY A 225 -1.58 -1.38 14.50
CA GLY A 225 -0.21 -1.62 14.98
C GLY A 225 0.41 -0.36 15.57
N SER A 226 0.21 0.78 14.91
CA SER A 226 0.76 2.05 15.37
C SER A 226 0.15 2.49 16.69
N ILE A 227 -1.16 2.31 16.86
CA ILE A 227 -1.84 2.67 18.10
C ILE A 227 -1.36 1.77 19.23
N GLN A 228 -1.26 0.46 18.99
CA GLN A 228 -0.78 -0.47 20.00
C GLN A 228 0.63 -0.08 20.47
N SER A 229 1.50 0.24 19.53
CA SER A 229 2.86 0.65 19.83
C SER A 229 2.87 1.91 20.69
N SER A 230 2.06 2.90 20.34
CA SER A 230 1.97 4.15 21.09
C SER A 230 1.44 3.92 22.50
N LEU A 231 0.41 3.09 22.64
CA LEU A 231 -0.15 2.78 23.96
C LEU A 231 0.88 2.05 24.84
N ASP A 232 1.62 1.12 24.26
CA ASP A 232 2.66 0.40 25.01
C ASP A 232 3.76 1.34 25.46
N LEU A 233 4.15 2.29 24.62
CA LEU A 233 5.19 3.25 24.97
C LEU A 233 4.73 4.18 26.11
N ILE A 234 3.51 4.67 26.03
CA ILE A 234 2.94 5.53 27.08
C ILE A 234 2.88 4.75 28.40
N ASP A 235 2.47 3.48 28.34
CA ASP A 235 2.38 2.62 29.51
C ASP A 235 3.75 2.45 30.18
N GLN A 236 4.79 2.18 29.38
CA GLN A 236 6.16 2.07 29.87
C GLN A 236 6.62 3.36 30.53
N PHE A 237 6.32 4.47 29.88
CA PHE A 237 6.73 5.79 30.38
C PHE A 237 6.03 6.11 31.70
N SER A 238 4.76 5.82 31.79
CA SER A 238 3.95 6.00 33.00
C SER A 238 4.49 5.20 34.16
N ASN A 239 4.81 3.93 33.93
CA ASN A 239 5.34 3.04 34.96
C ASN A 239 6.72 3.50 35.45
N ALA A 240 7.54 4.02 34.55
CA ALA A 240 8.89 4.50 34.90
C ALA A 240 8.84 5.72 35.83
N GLN A 241 7.73 6.45 35.89
CA GLN A 241 7.59 7.65 36.69
C GLN A 241 7.00 7.38 38.08
N ASN A 242 6.89 6.13 38.47
CA ASN A 242 6.50 5.72 39.85
C ASN A 242 5.20 6.36 40.32
N GLY A 243 4.19 6.37 39.45
CA GLY A 243 2.86 6.80 39.84
C GLY A 243 2.63 8.30 39.92
N ILE A 244 3.59 9.09 39.49
CA ILE A 244 3.41 10.55 39.42
C ILE A 244 2.19 10.88 38.53
N ASN A 245 1.96 10.06 37.52
CA ASN A 245 0.86 10.25 36.58
C ASN A 245 -0.17 9.13 36.70
N ALA A 246 -0.62 8.87 37.92
CA ALA A 246 -1.57 7.78 38.19
C ALA A 246 -2.86 7.95 37.39
N TYR A 247 -3.34 9.19 37.22
CA TYR A 247 -4.53 9.44 36.42
C TYR A 247 -4.29 9.14 34.94
N LEU A 248 -3.07 9.37 34.46
CA LEU A 248 -2.70 9.00 33.09
C LEU A 248 -2.72 7.50 32.92
N GLU A 249 -2.24 6.77 33.91
CA GLU A 249 -2.29 5.30 33.88
C GLU A 249 -3.71 4.80 33.73
N TYR A 250 -4.65 5.41 34.47
CA TYR A 250 -6.06 5.03 34.38
C TYR A 250 -6.58 5.28 32.97
N ASP A 251 -6.28 6.45 32.41
CA ASP A 251 -6.72 6.79 31.07
C ASP A 251 -6.13 5.86 30.03
N VAL A 252 -4.84 5.52 30.15
CA VAL A 252 -4.18 4.60 29.24
C VAL A 252 -4.83 3.22 29.28
N LYS A 253 -5.14 2.72 30.47
CA LYS A 253 -5.83 1.44 30.62
C LYS A 253 -7.18 1.45 29.94
N ASN A 254 -7.90 2.55 30.09
CA ASN A 254 -9.21 2.71 29.46
C ASN A 254 -9.10 2.73 27.93
N TYR A 255 -8.13 3.47 27.42
CA TYR A 255 -7.88 3.53 25.97
C TYR A 255 -7.46 2.17 25.43
N LYS A 256 -6.61 1.45 26.16
CA LYS A 256 -6.20 0.10 25.75
C LYS A 256 -7.40 -0.83 25.64
N LYS A 257 -8.32 -0.72 26.60
CA LYS A 257 -9.52 -1.54 26.60
C LYS A 257 -10.40 -1.23 25.38
N GLN A 258 -10.62 0.06 25.12
CA GLN A 258 -11.40 0.50 23.95
C GLN A 258 -10.73 0.04 22.65
N PHE A 259 -9.43 0.21 22.58
CA PHE A 259 -8.68 -0.21 21.41
C PHE A 259 -8.79 -1.71 21.16
N GLU A 260 -8.66 -2.51 22.22
CA GLU A 260 -8.76 -3.95 22.11
C GLU A 260 -10.13 -4.37 21.58
N THR A 261 -11.19 -3.69 22.04
CA THR A 261 -12.55 -3.94 21.55
C THR A 261 -12.63 -3.63 20.04
N LEU A 262 -12.11 -2.49 19.62
CA LEU A 262 -12.11 -2.12 18.19
C LEU A 262 -11.33 -3.13 17.37
N ARG A 263 -10.17 -3.54 17.85
CA ARG A 263 -9.34 -4.51 17.14
C ARG A 263 -10.07 -5.85 16.98
N GLU A 264 -10.71 -6.32 18.03
CA GLU A 264 -11.49 -7.56 17.99
C GLU A 264 -12.64 -7.45 17.00
N GLN A 265 -13.32 -6.31 16.97
CA GLN A 265 -14.41 -6.06 16.04
C GLN A 265 -13.91 -6.09 14.59
N TYR A 266 -12.77 -5.49 14.34
CA TYR A 266 -12.18 -5.47 13.00
C TYR A 266 -11.87 -6.89 12.52
N TYR A 267 -11.21 -7.69 13.35
CA TYR A 267 -10.85 -9.06 12.94
C TYR A 267 -12.08 -9.96 12.82
N ALA A 268 -13.11 -9.72 13.63
CA ALA A 268 -14.37 -10.43 13.48
C ALA A 268 -15.03 -10.13 12.13
N LEU A 269 -14.95 -8.86 11.69
CA LEU A 269 -15.47 -8.50 10.37
C LEU A 269 -14.71 -9.19 9.25
N LEU A 270 -13.38 -9.31 9.39
CA LEU A 270 -12.58 -10.03 8.39
C LEU A 270 -12.97 -11.51 8.33
N ASP A 271 -13.21 -12.13 9.48
CA ASP A 271 -13.64 -13.51 9.51
C ASP A 271 -14.97 -13.69 8.78
N LYS A 272 -15.92 -12.79 9.00
CA LYS A 272 -17.21 -12.81 8.31
C LYS A 272 -17.04 -12.66 6.80
N ALA A 273 -16.19 -11.75 6.39
CA ALA A 273 -15.96 -11.49 4.96
C ALA A 273 -15.40 -12.73 4.26
N GLN A 274 -14.49 -13.41 4.92
CA GLN A 274 -13.93 -14.65 4.38
C GLN A 274 -14.94 -15.77 4.29
N UNK A 275 -15.67 -15.78 5.13
CA UNK A 275 -16.66 -16.79 5.23
C UNK A 275 -17.83 -16.60 4.38
N GLY A 276 -17.97 -15.47 3.98
CA GLY A 276 -19.15 -15.10 3.20
C GLY A 276 -18.96 -15.18 1.69
N UNK A 277 -17.92 -15.47 1.54
CA UNK A 277 -17.67 -15.45 0.19
C UNK A 277 -17.82 -16.29 -0.58
#